data_856b136cc6aa7aedd4be4b6312d3af6d
#
_entry.id   856b136cc6aa7aedd4be4b6312d3af6d
#
_cell.length_a   1.000
_cell.length_b   1.000
_cell.length_c   1.000
_cell.angle_alpha   90.00
_cell.angle_beta   90.00
_cell.angle_gamma   90.00
#
_symmetry.space_group_name_H-M   'P 1'
#
loop_
_entity.id
_entity.type
_entity.pdbx_description
1 polymer ?
#
loop_
_entity_poly.entity_id
_entity_poly.type
_entity_poly.pdbx_seq_one_letter_code
_entity_poly.pdbx_strand_id
1 'polypeptide(L)'
;MRVKREHLTVLLNRLYDRGDGSFTIEHPSDEIGELVRVTLASHDSCTVRFSTGMDEYAAARQQVSLEYGDHVADDLPEAAEFRNAVIASGIIDFDNRDEIETFLDRYGDPDLMAGHPPVFAGFDTNLMPWRIDRVLGLNEPGSGVGYVNGFVLATGVRDELDWDYKCHNTDPFISAFGRSYEEYWNQPLGSARIGRLGLLTYRRIRDIEQAVEVQSDQGDEAIINAYDTYDQNQRSDIILFSNDRNFVERARAHRLLGQHVAFPNTYPRKSTATWRELELLVYMLAVVFGVIEVPSVTIHGVWRGKDQLDWQHERVKLDARSPKIEPKLEGDLSIVESYDELN
;
A
#
# COMPACT_ATOMS: atom_id res chain seq x y z
N MET A 1 8.10 18.58 -8.44
CA MET A 1 7.98 17.64 -9.60
C MET A 1 6.94 16.59 -9.26
N ARG A 2 6.02 16.20 -10.17
CA ARG A 2 5.06 15.10 -9.97
C ARG A 2 5.62 13.85 -10.65
N VAL A 3 5.79 12.77 -9.93
CA VAL A 3 6.54 11.60 -10.38
C VAL A 3 5.70 10.35 -10.16
N LYS A 4 5.59 9.47 -11.15
CA LYS A 4 4.99 8.15 -10.97
C LYS A 4 5.86 7.30 -10.01
N ARG A 5 5.24 6.40 -9.26
CA ARG A 5 5.98 5.50 -8.36
C ARG A 5 7.14 4.77 -9.06
N GLU A 6 6.89 4.21 -10.23
CA GLU A 6 7.90 3.48 -11.02
C GLU A 6 9.10 4.34 -11.45
N HIS A 7 8.95 5.65 -11.49
CA HIS A 7 10.05 6.59 -11.78
C HIS A 7 10.82 7.00 -10.52
N LEU A 8 10.46 6.53 -9.33
CA LEU A 8 11.26 6.73 -8.11
C LEU A 8 12.66 6.11 -8.22
N THR A 9 12.85 5.13 -9.12
CA THR A 9 14.18 4.62 -9.51
C THR A 9 15.16 5.75 -9.84
N VAL A 10 14.71 6.81 -10.49
CA VAL A 10 15.54 7.98 -10.82
C VAL A 10 16.08 8.64 -9.54
N LEU A 11 15.22 8.80 -8.52
CA LEU A 11 15.63 9.30 -7.22
C LEU A 11 16.62 8.34 -6.53
N LEU A 12 16.32 7.04 -6.53
CA LEU A 12 17.19 6.02 -5.94
C LEU A 12 18.57 6.00 -6.59
N ASN A 13 18.65 6.07 -7.91
CA ASN A 13 19.93 6.20 -8.65
C ASN A 13 20.71 7.44 -8.20
N ARG A 14 20.05 8.57 -8.02
CA ARG A 14 20.71 9.80 -7.53
C ARG A 14 21.19 9.69 -6.09
N LEU A 15 20.48 8.97 -5.25
CA LEU A 15 20.90 8.68 -3.87
C LEU A 15 22.10 7.71 -3.86
N TYR A 16 22.10 6.71 -4.75
CA TYR A 16 23.22 5.78 -4.93
C TYR A 16 24.52 6.49 -5.36
N ASP A 17 24.43 7.40 -6.34
CA ASP A 17 25.58 8.12 -6.88
C ASP A 17 26.24 9.10 -5.89
N ARG A 18 25.60 9.39 -4.75
CA ARG A 18 26.07 10.42 -3.80
C ARG A 18 27.12 9.95 -2.81
N GLY A 19 27.41 8.66 -2.72
CA GLY A 19 28.37 8.17 -1.74
C GLY A 19 28.40 6.65 -1.63
N ASP A 20 28.23 6.13 -0.40
CA ASP A 20 28.23 4.71 -0.07
C ASP A 20 26.89 4.01 -0.39
N GLY A 21 25.96 4.68 -1.04
CA GLY A 21 24.61 4.17 -1.33
C GLY A 21 23.69 4.10 -0.11
N SER A 22 24.11 4.64 1.05
CA SER A 22 23.29 4.64 2.26
C SER A 22 22.53 5.95 2.43
N PHE A 23 21.24 5.85 2.79
CA PHE A 23 20.40 7.00 3.12
C PHE A 23 19.30 6.63 4.13
N THR A 24 18.66 7.65 4.71
CA THR A 24 17.53 7.52 5.62
C THR A 24 16.24 7.97 4.95
N ILE A 25 15.14 7.33 5.35
CA ILE A 25 13.77 7.79 5.11
C ILE A 25 13.26 8.26 6.47
N GLU A 26 12.88 9.52 6.56
CA GLU A 26 12.53 10.19 7.81
C GLU A 26 11.15 10.83 7.71
N HIS A 27 10.46 10.91 8.83
CA HIS A 27 9.32 11.81 8.98
C HIS A 27 9.83 13.20 9.38
N PRO A 28 9.20 14.31 8.91
CA PRO A 28 9.66 15.67 9.25
C PRO A 28 9.61 16.03 10.74
N SER A 29 8.81 15.33 11.55
CA SER A 29 8.74 15.54 13.01
C SER A 29 9.98 14.98 13.69
N ASP A 30 10.54 15.76 14.64
CA ASP A 30 11.67 15.33 15.46
C ASP A 30 11.32 14.13 16.37
N GLU A 31 10.05 14.02 16.81
CA GLU A 31 9.58 12.92 17.68
C GLU A 31 9.55 11.58 16.96
N ILE A 32 9.17 11.60 15.67
CA ILE A 32 9.12 10.40 14.83
C ILE A 32 10.48 10.13 14.19
N GLY A 33 11.07 11.13 13.54
CA GLY A 33 12.41 11.10 12.97
C GLY A 33 12.64 9.99 11.96
N GLU A 34 13.75 9.26 12.12
CA GLU A 34 14.19 8.20 11.21
C GLU A 34 13.27 6.97 11.29
N LEU A 35 12.58 6.67 10.18
CA LEU A 35 11.74 5.47 10.02
C LEU A 35 12.56 4.28 9.54
N VAL A 36 13.33 4.50 8.48
CA VAL A 36 14.03 3.43 7.76
C VAL A 36 15.39 3.92 7.29
N ARG A 37 16.40 3.09 7.44
CA ARG A 37 17.72 3.27 6.83
C ARG A 37 17.91 2.27 5.71
N VAL A 38 18.28 2.76 4.53
CA VAL A 38 18.48 1.97 3.33
C VAL A 38 19.96 1.98 2.96
N THR A 39 20.46 0.83 2.53
CA THR A 39 21.76 0.72 1.86
C THR A 39 21.54 0.05 0.51
N LEU A 40 21.67 0.81 -0.57
CA LEU A 40 21.57 0.33 -1.94
C LEU A 40 22.84 -0.46 -2.28
N ALA A 41 22.67 -1.63 -2.89
CA ALA A 41 23.76 -2.41 -3.44
C ALA A 41 23.68 -2.40 -4.98
N SER A 42 24.78 -2.82 -5.64
CA SER A 42 24.76 -3.10 -7.08
C SER A 42 23.81 -4.27 -7.38
N HIS A 43 23.29 -4.33 -8.62
CA HIS A 43 22.46 -5.43 -9.12
C HIS A 43 21.04 -5.53 -8.50
N ASP A 44 20.37 -4.39 -8.37
CA ASP A 44 18.96 -4.30 -8.01
C ASP A 44 18.60 -4.88 -6.63
N SER A 45 19.54 -4.86 -5.70
CA SER A 45 19.30 -5.26 -4.31
C SER A 45 19.60 -4.15 -3.33
N CYS A 46 18.92 -4.14 -2.20
CA CYS A 46 19.19 -3.23 -1.10
C CYS A 46 18.99 -3.91 0.25
N THR A 47 19.59 -3.32 1.27
CA THR A 47 19.31 -3.65 2.66
C THR A 47 18.43 -2.56 3.25
N VAL A 48 17.32 -2.95 3.83
CA VAL A 48 16.37 -2.08 4.56
C VAL A 48 16.50 -2.39 6.04
N ARG A 49 16.79 -1.36 6.84
CA ARG A 49 16.87 -1.46 8.30
C ARG A 49 15.82 -0.56 8.90
N PHE A 50 14.91 -1.12 9.67
CA PHE A 50 13.90 -0.38 10.40
C PHE A 50 14.55 0.20 11.66
N SER A 51 14.62 1.53 11.72
CA SER A 51 15.28 2.26 12.81
C SER A 51 14.44 2.23 14.08
N THR A 52 13.12 2.20 13.90
CA THR A 52 12.13 2.22 14.96
C THR A 52 11.35 0.91 14.95
N GLY A 53 11.22 0.22 16.10
CA GLY A 53 10.32 -0.92 16.25
C GLY A 53 8.88 -0.48 16.45
N MET A 54 7.94 -1.44 16.45
CA MET A 54 6.50 -1.15 16.62
C MET A 54 6.20 -0.39 17.90
N ASP A 55 6.74 -0.84 19.04
CA ASP A 55 6.51 -0.21 20.35
C ASP A 55 7.19 1.16 20.45
N GLU A 56 8.40 1.29 19.89
CA GLU A 56 9.15 2.56 19.87
C GLU A 56 8.40 3.60 19.03
N TYR A 57 7.86 3.20 17.87
CA TYR A 57 7.04 4.05 17.03
C TYR A 57 5.73 4.45 17.71
N ALA A 58 5.03 3.50 18.35
CA ALA A 58 3.80 3.79 19.10
C ALA A 58 4.05 4.78 20.23
N ALA A 59 5.17 4.67 20.95
CA ALA A 59 5.58 5.61 21.98
C ALA A 59 5.90 7.00 21.40
N ALA A 60 6.56 7.09 20.26
CA ALA A 60 6.85 8.34 19.56
C ALA A 60 5.55 9.04 19.11
N ARG A 61 4.59 8.28 18.53
CA ARG A 61 3.27 8.80 18.16
C ARG A 61 2.50 9.33 19.40
N GLN A 62 2.59 8.64 20.53
CA GLN A 62 2.00 9.11 21.79
C GLN A 62 2.66 10.41 22.27
N GLN A 63 3.96 10.58 22.09
CA GLN A 63 4.65 11.83 22.41
C GLN A 63 4.13 12.98 21.54
N VAL A 64 3.89 12.76 20.25
CA VAL A 64 3.24 13.75 19.36
C VAL A 64 1.85 14.15 19.89
N SER A 65 1.04 13.17 20.34
CA SER A 65 -0.28 13.45 20.93
C SER A 65 -0.17 14.33 22.19
N LEU A 66 0.80 14.05 23.06
CA LEU A 66 1.01 14.83 24.29
C LEU A 66 1.48 16.26 24.01
N GLU A 67 2.29 16.47 22.97
CA GLU A 67 2.88 17.77 22.66
C GLU A 67 1.98 18.64 21.76
N TYR A 68 1.35 18.05 20.74
CA TYR A 68 0.60 18.77 19.71
C TYR A 68 -0.91 18.46 19.69
N GLY A 69 -1.34 17.50 20.49
CA GLY A 69 -2.75 17.08 20.61
C GLY A 69 -3.12 15.90 19.72
N ASP A 70 -4.19 15.20 20.10
CA ASP A 70 -4.64 13.96 19.46
C ASP A 70 -4.91 14.14 17.97
N HIS A 71 -5.50 15.26 17.55
CA HIS A 71 -5.84 15.52 16.15
C HIS A 71 -4.61 15.59 15.22
N VAL A 72 -3.42 15.93 15.75
CA VAL A 72 -2.15 15.92 15.02
C VAL A 72 -1.59 14.49 14.98
N ALA A 73 -1.65 13.79 16.12
CA ALA A 73 -1.21 12.40 16.19
C ALA A 73 -2.09 11.46 15.36
N ASP A 74 -3.38 11.75 15.21
CA ASP A 74 -4.31 10.96 14.39
C ASP A 74 -4.04 11.08 12.86
N ASP A 75 -3.25 12.07 12.46
CA ASP A 75 -2.72 12.12 11.08
C ASP A 75 -1.60 11.10 10.85
N LEU A 76 -0.84 10.77 11.88
CA LEU A 76 0.20 9.73 11.78
C LEU A 76 -0.44 8.34 11.74
N PRO A 77 0.09 7.41 10.94
CA PRO A 77 -0.40 6.03 10.94
C PRO A 77 -0.25 5.38 12.31
N GLU A 78 -1.09 4.42 12.61
CA GLU A 78 -0.85 3.52 13.72
C GLU A 78 0.34 2.60 13.44
N ALA A 79 0.95 2.03 14.48
CA ALA A 79 2.08 1.11 14.31
C ALA A 79 1.72 -0.09 13.42
N ALA A 80 0.48 -0.57 13.50
CA ALA A 80 -0.03 -1.63 12.63
C ALA A 80 -0.10 -1.19 11.15
N GLU A 81 -0.51 0.04 10.89
CA GLU A 81 -0.60 0.61 9.54
C GLU A 81 0.78 0.84 8.93
N PHE A 82 1.75 1.29 9.72
CA PHE A 82 3.16 1.36 9.29
C PHE A 82 3.69 -0.03 8.91
N ARG A 83 3.51 -1.04 9.77
CA ARG A 83 3.88 -2.43 9.45
C ARG A 83 3.19 -2.93 8.17
N ASN A 84 1.90 -2.66 8.01
CA ASN A 84 1.14 -3.08 6.85
C ASN A 84 1.63 -2.42 5.55
N ALA A 85 2.11 -1.17 5.62
CA ALA A 85 2.76 -0.51 4.48
C ALA A 85 4.06 -1.24 4.06
N VAL A 86 4.81 -1.78 5.03
CA VAL A 86 6.01 -2.59 4.75
C VAL A 86 5.63 -3.93 4.12
N ILE A 87 4.57 -4.59 4.60
CA ILE A 87 4.01 -5.82 3.98
C ILE A 87 3.56 -5.53 2.54
N ALA A 88 2.82 -4.45 2.34
CA ALA A 88 2.33 -4.04 1.02
C ALA A 88 3.45 -3.79 0.00
N SER A 89 4.66 -3.48 0.47
CA SER A 89 5.85 -3.34 -0.39
C SER A 89 6.50 -4.67 -0.78
N GLY A 90 6.16 -5.77 -0.12
CA GLY A 90 6.77 -7.08 -0.32
C GLY A 90 8.06 -7.33 0.47
N ILE A 91 8.52 -6.35 1.28
CA ILE A 91 9.80 -6.46 2.03
C ILE A 91 9.71 -7.42 3.20
N ILE A 92 8.53 -7.55 3.79
CA ILE A 92 8.25 -8.56 4.83
C ILE A 92 7.02 -9.36 4.43
N ASP A 93 7.01 -10.61 4.84
CA ASP A 93 5.97 -11.55 4.46
C ASP A 93 4.93 -11.75 5.59
N PHE A 94 3.88 -12.50 5.29
CA PHE A 94 2.87 -12.94 6.25
C PHE A 94 3.42 -14.05 7.14
N ASP A 95 2.96 -14.13 8.39
CA ASP A 95 3.36 -15.19 9.32
C ASP A 95 2.96 -16.59 8.82
N ASN A 96 1.94 -16.67 7.97
CA ASN A 96 1.42 -17.93 7.43
C ASN A 96 1.56 -18.05 5.90
N ARG A 97 2.62 -17.49 5.32
CA ARG A 97 2.85 -17.51 3.85
C ARG A 97 2.80 -18.92 3.28
N ASP A 98 3.54 -19.86 3.87
CA ASP A 98 3.61 -21.25 3.41
C ASP A 98 2.24 -21.95 3.48
N GLU A 99 1.43 -21.60 4.50
CA GLU A 99 0.05 -22.13 4.63
C GLU A 99 -0.84 -21.57 3.51
N ILE A 100 -0.72 -20.29 3.19
CA ILE A 100 -1.47 -19.67 2.10
C ILE A 100 -1.06 -20.28 0.75
N GLU A 101 0.22 -20.47 0.50
CA GLU A 101 0.72 -21.10 -0.74
C GLU A 101 0.22 -22.54 -0.87
N THR A 102 0.31 -23.35 0.19
CA THR A 102 -0.24 -24.70 0.21
C THR A 102 -1.75 -24.71 -0.05
N PHE A 103 -2.49 -23.72 0.48
CA PHE A 103 -3.91 -23.58 0.24
C PHE A 103 -4.21 -23.21 -1.21
N LEU A 104 -3.45 -22.27 -1.78
CA LEU A 104 -3.57 -21.87 -3.17
C LEU A 104 -3.21 -23.02 -4.14
N ASP A 105 -2.15 -23.76 -3.85
CA ASP A 105 -1.77 -24.95 -4.64
C ASP A 105 -2.88 -26.04 -4.63
N ARG A 106 -3.65 -26.10 -3.57
CA ARG A 106 -4.72 -27.10 -3.43
C ARG A 106 -6.04 -26.68 -4.08
N TYR A 107 -6.39 -25.43 -3.96
CA TYR A 107 -7.73 -24.93 -4.32
C TYR A 107 -7.73 -23.94 -5.47
N GLY A 108 -6.56 -23.36 -5.78
CA GLY A 108 -6.37 -22.48 -6.92
C GLY A 108 -6.06 -23.26 -8.20
N ASP A 109 -5.85 -22.54 -9.29
CA ASP A 109 -5.46 -23.05 -10.63
C ASP A 109 -6.23 -24.33 -11.07
N PRO A 110 -7.57 -24.30 -11.10
CA PRO A 110 -8.36 -25.48 -11.42
C PRO A 110 -8.20 -25.86 -12.89
N ASP A 111 -8.14 -27.17 -13.19
CA ASP A 111 -8.21 -27.67 -14.55
C ASP A 111 -9.63 -27.54 -15.11
N LEU A 112 -9.92 -26.41 -15.74
CA LEU A 112 -11.21 -26.13 -16.37
C LEU A 112 -11.54 -27.14 -17.50
N MET A 113 -10.52 -27.70 -18.16
CA MET A 113 -10.72 -28.70 -19.22
C MET A 113 -11.16 -30.05 -18.64
N ALA A 114 -10.80 -30.35 -17.39
CA ALA A 114 -11.31 -31.51 -16.67
C ALA A 114 -12.72 -31.29 -16.09
N GLY A 115 -13.27 -30.08 -16.26
CA GLY A 115 -14.62 -29.73 -15.79
C GLY A 115 -14.70 -29.26 -14.34
N HIS A 116 -13.55 -28.86 -13.75
CA HIS A 116 -13.54 -28.20 -12.44
C HIS A 116 -14.18 -26.81 -12.54
N PRO A 117 -14.87 -26.33 -11.48
CA PRO A 117 -15.40 -24.97 -11.45
C PRO A 117 -14.28 -23.94 -11.49
N PRO A 118 -14.51 -22.75 -12.09
CA PRO A 118 -13.54 -21.66 -12.01
C PRO A 118 -13.41 -21.15 -10.58
N VAL A 119 -12.20 -20.74 -10.20
CA VAL A 119 -11.89 -20.21 -8.88
C VAL A 119 -11.68 -18.71 -8.97
N PHE A 120 -12.39 -17.94 -8.15
CA PHE A 120 -12.23 -16.48 -8.05
C PHE A 120 -11.73 -16.07 -6.67
N ALA A 121 -10.97 -14.96 -6.62
CA ALA A 121 -10.57 -14.35 -5.36
C ALA A 121 -11.52 -13.20 -4.99
N GLY A 122 -11.93 -13.17 -3.73
CA GLY A 122 -12.61 -12.06 -3.09
C GLY A 122 -11.85 -11.59 -1.86
N PHE A 123 -12.10 -10.37 -1.44
CA PHE A 123 -11.38 -9.73 -0.34
C PHE A 123 -12.32 -9.07 0.64
N ASP A 124 -11.90 -9.09 1.90
CA ASP A 124 -12.41 -8.25 2.95
C ASP A 124 -11.82 -6.82 2.84
N THR A 125 -12.57 -5.83 3.32
CA THR A 125 -12.24 -4.40 3.27
C THR A 125 -10.86 -4.09 3.82
N ASN A 126 -10.48 -4.72 4.92
CA ASN A 126 -9.23 -4.45 5.65
C ASN A 126 -7.95 -4.89 4.91
N LEU A 127 -8.06 -5.71 3.85
CA LEU A 127 -6.93 -6.11 3.01
C LEU A 127 -6.68 -5.17 1.83
N MET A 128 -7.70 -4.43 1.39
CA MET A 128 -7.63 -3.59 0.19
C MET A 128 -6.50 -2.55 0.20
N PRO A 129 -6.23 -1.82 1.32
CA PRO A 129 -5.17 -0.82 1.35
C PRO A 129 -3.77 -1.39 1.10
N TRP A 130 -3.58 -2.68 1.38
CA TRP A 130 -2.27 -3.33 1.47
C TRP A 130 -1.90 -4.18 0.25
N ARG A 131 -2.64 -4.07 -0.86
CA ARG A 131 -2.33 -4.67 -2.17
C ARG A 131 -2.12 -6.18 -2.11
N ILE A 132 -2.88 -6.87 -1.28
CA ILE A 132 -2.71 -8.29 -0.96
C ILE A 132 -2.78 -9.18 -2.20
N ASP A 133 -3.62 -8.84 -3.17
CA ASP A 133 -3.70 -9.52 -4.47
C ASP A 133 -2.34 -9.60 -5.19
N ARG A 134 -1.54 -8.52 -5.13
CA ARG A 134 -0.19 -8.48 -5.73
C ARG A 134 0.86 -9.11 -4.85
N VAL A 135 0.78 -8.91 -3.53
CA VAL A 135 1.73 -9.53 -2.59
C VAL A 135 1.60 -11.06 -2.61
N LEU A 136 0.38 -11.58 -2.80
CA LEU A 136 0.13 -13.01 -2.95
C LEU A 136 0.40 -13.54 -4.38
N GLY A 137 0.56 -12.68 -5.37
CA GLY A 137 0.73 -13.10 -6.76
C GLY A 137 -0.48 -13.83 -7.34
N LEU A 138 -1.71 -13.45 -6.93
CA LEU A 138 -2.92 -14.19 -7.28
C LEU A 138 -3.20 -14.21 -8.79
N ASN A 139 -2.85 -13.14 -9.47
CA ASN A 139 -2.96 -13.01 -10.92
C ASN A 139 -1.82 -12.12 -11.42
N GLU A 140 -0.74 -12.72 -11.90
CA GLU A 140 0.34 -11.96 -12.53
C GLU A 140 0.08 -11.88 -14.04
N PRO A 141 -0.29 -10.69 -14.56
CA PRO A 141 -0.47 -10.50 -16.00
C PRO A 141 0.79 -10.88 -16.76
N GLY A 142 0.70 -11.88 -17.62
CA GLY A 142 1.79 -12.29 -18.50
C GLY A 142 2.70 -13.42 -17.99
N SER A 143 2.57 -13.88 -16.76
CA SER A 143 3.34 -15.03 -16.24
C SER A 143 2.76 -16.39 -16.68
N GLY A 144 1.47 -16.43 -17.05
CA GLY A 144 0.76 -17.68 -17.36
C GLY A 144 0.51 -18.55 -16.12
N VAL A 145 0.83 -18.08 -14.94
CA VAL A 145 0.64 -18.75 -13.67
C VAL A 145 -0.16 -17.81 -12.78
N GLY A 146 -1.45 -18.03 -12.70
CA GLY A 146 -2.32 -17.36 -11.73
C GLY A 146 -3.03 -18.42 -10.91
N TYR A 147 -3.07 -18.23 -9.60
CA TYR A 147 -3.82 -19.15 -8.72
C TYR A 147 -5.34 -19.04 -8.89
N VAL A 148 -5.83 -17.98 -9.53
CA VAL A 148 -7.27 -17.74 -9.69
C VAL A 148 -7.63 -17.37 -11.12
N ASN A 149 -8.85 -17.70 -11.53
CA ASN A 149 -9.37 -17.37 -12.87
C ASN A 149 -9.85 -15.91 -12.98
N GLY A 150 -9.95 -15.20 -11.87
CA GLY A 150 -10.36 -13.80 -11.81
C GLY A 150 -10.74 -13.36 -10.40
N PHE A 151 -11.41 -12.23 -10.32
CA PHE A 151 -11.78 -11.61 -9.06
C PHE A 151 -13.28 -11.33 -9.00
N VAL A 152 -13.84 -11.42 -7.79
CA VAL A 152 -15.18 -10.95 -7.46
C VAL A 152 -15.06 -9.93 -6.34
N LEU A 153 -15.73 -8.79 -6.46
CA LEU A 153 -15.67 -7.70 -5.51
C LEU A 153 -17.07 -7.31 -5.03
N ALA A 154 -17.30 -7.39 -3.73
CA ALA A 154 -18.54 -6.90 -3.13
C ALA A 154 -18.56 -5.37 -3.07
N THR A 155 -19.70 -4.74 -3.46
CA THR A 155 -19.82 -3.27 -3.44
C THR A 155 -19.76 -2.71 -2.02
N GLY A 156 -20.17 -3.46 -1.00
CA GLY A 156 -20.03 -3.10 0.40
C GLY A 156 -18.59 -2.80 0.81
N VAL A 157 -17.62 -3.56 0.27
CA VAL A 157 -16.18 -3.30 0.47
C VAL A 157 -15.80 -1.90 -0.05
N ARG A 158 -16.26 -1.52 -1.25
CA ARG A 158 -16.03 -0.19 -1.80
C ARG A 158 -16.65 0.89 -0.92
N ASP A 159 -17.88 0.68 -0.49
CA ASP A 159 -18.66 1.67 0.25
C ASP A 159 -18.10 1.88 1.67
N GLU A 160 -17.43 0.90 2.25
CA GLU A 160 -16.64 1.05 3.48
C GLU A 160 -15.33 1.82 3.30
N LEU A 161 -14.76 1.79 2.09
CA LEU A 161 -13.50 2.47 1.73
C LEU A 161 -13.70 3.89 1.22
N ASP A 162 -14.92 4.28 0.86
CA ASP A 162 -15.21 5.59 0.27
C ASP A 162 -15.29 6.66 1.35
N TRP A 163 -14.21 7.43 1.46
CA TRP A 163 -14.06 8.50 2.42
C TRP A 163 -14.25 9.87 1.78
N ASP A 164 -15.10 10.67 2.39
CA ASP A 164 -15.30 12.07 1.99
C ASP A 164 -14.10 12.93 2.39
N TYR A 165 -13.63 13.74 1.45
CA TYR A 165 -12.65 14.78 1.72
C TYR A 165 -13.29 15.92 2.51
N LYS A 166 -12.63 16.33 3.60
CA LYS A 166 -12.99 17.53 4.34
C LYS A 166 -11.88 18.56 4.19
N CYS A 167 -12.27 19.83 4.10
CA CYS A 167 -11.31 20.92 4.21
C CYS A 167 -10.80 20.99 5.66
N HIS A 168 -9.48 20.83 5.84
CA HIS A 168 -8.85 20.85 7.15
C HIS A 168 -8.01 22.11 7.33
N ASN A 169 -7.97 22.62 8.58
CA ASN A 169 -6.97 23.61 8.94
C ASN A 169 -5.60 22.93 9.03
N THR A 170 -4.63 23.41 8.26
CA THR A 170 -3.27 22.84 8.20
C THR A 170 -2.32 23.46 9.22
N ASP A 171 -2.70 24.57 9.89
CA ASP A 171 -1.82 25.27 10.85
C ASP A 171 -1.29 24.38 11.98
N PRO A 172 -2.08 23.46 12.59
CA PRO A 172 -1.57 22.56 13.61
C PRO A 172 -0.47 21.63 13.12
N PHE A 173 -0.63 21.10 11.89
CA PHE A 173 0.37 20.21 11.26
C PHE A 173 1.64 20.96 10.86
N ILE A 174 1.49 22.20 10.36
CA ILE A 174 2.64 23.08 10.06
C ILE A 174 3.42 23.40 11.34
N SER A 175 2.70 23.64 12.42
CA SER A 175 3.31 23.93 13.74
C SER A 175 4.06 22.72 14.30
N ALA A 176 3.52 21.52 14.13
CA ALA A 176 4.09 20.28 14.64
C ALA A 176 5.21 19.71 13.72
N PHE A 177 4.98 19.70 12.42
CA PHE A 177 5.77 18.94 11.47
C PHE A 177 6.50 19.80 10.41
N GLY A 178 6.29 21.13 10.47
CA GLY A 178 6.96 22.06 9.59
C GLY A 178 6.25 22.37 8.27
N ARG A 179 6.92 23.21 7.45
CA ARG A 179 6.32 23.83 6.26
C ARG A 179 5.93 22.86 5.15
N SER A 180 6.49 21.68 5.10
CA SER A 180 6.08 20.63 4.13
C SER A 180 4.58 20.31 4.22
N TYR A 181 3.97 20.55 5.37
CA TYR A 181 2.53 20.36 5.61
C TYR A 181 1.63 21.50 5.11
N GLU A 182 2.17 22.57 4.54
CA GLU A 182 1.40 23.58 3.80
C GLU A 182 0.68 22.96 2.57
N GLU A 183 1.24 21.88 2.05
CA GLU A 183 0.67 21.11 0.94
C GLU A 183 -0.56 20.27 1.31
N TYR A 184 -0.89 20.13 2.59
CA TYR A 184 -2.02 19.29 3.06
C TYR A 184 -3.41 19.88 2.81
N TRP A 185 -3.48 21.10 2.32
CA TRP A 185 -4.75 21.77 2.08
C TRP A 185 -5.67 20.92 1.19
N ASN A 186 -6.87 20.60 1.73
CA ASN A 186 -7.92 19.83 1.05
C ASN A 186 -7.44 18.43 0.59
N GLN A 187 -6.66 17.76 1.44
CA GLN A 187 -6.20 16.39 1.24
C GLN A 187 -6.71 15.46 2.35
N PRO A 188 -6.81 14.15 2.09
CA PRO A 188 -7.19 13.20 3.13
C PRO A 188 -6.13 13.15 4.24
N LEU A 189 -6.60 13.04 5.49
CA LEU A 189 -5.77 12.91 6.69
C LEU A 189 -5.87 11.49 7.25
N GLY A 190 -4.82 11.04 7.94
CA GLY A 190 -4.81 9.82 8.74
C GLY A 190 -5.42 8.61 8.02
N SER A 191 -6.38 7.98 8.65
CA SER A 191 -7.07 6.79 8.14
C SER A 191 -7.79 7.01 6.80
N ALA A 192 -8.18 8.24 6.46
CA ALA A 192 -8.78 8.54 5.15
C ALA A 192 -7.79 8.31 3.99
N ARG A 193 -6.46 8.46 4.21
CA ARG A 193 -5.45 8.09 3.21
C ARG A 193 -5.42 6.59 2.98
N ILE A 194 -5.58 5.82 4.04
CA ILE A 194 -5.60 4.36 3.99
C ILE A 194 -6.86 3.87 3.26
N GLY A 195 -8.03 4.40 3.60
CA GLY A 195 -9.26 4.15 2.85
C GLY A 195 -9.10 4.48 1.36
N ARG A 196 -8.41 5.58 1.05
CA ARG A 196 -8.11 5.96 -0.34
C ARG A 196 -7.22 4.95 -1.06
N LEU A 197 -6.18 4.42 -0.41
CA LEU A 197 -5.34 3.34 -0.97
C LEU A 197 -6.18 2.09 -1.26
N GLY A 198 -7.07 1.72 -0.33
CA GLY A 198 -7.98 0.59 -0.51
C GLY A 198 -8.93 0.78 -1.70
N LEU A 199 -9.54 1.97 -1.82
CA LEU A 199 -10.41 2.30 -2.95
C LEU A 199 -9.66 2.26 -4.30
N LEU A 200 -8.39 2.67 -4.34
CA LEU A 200 -7.56 2.55 -5.55
C LEU A 200 -7.30 1.08 -5.91
N THR A 201 -6.98 0.25 -4.93
CA THR A 201 -6.81 -1.20 -5.14
C THR A 201 -8.11 -1.82 -5.65
N TYR A 202 -9.26 -1.50 -5.03
CA TYR A 202 -10.56 -1.96 -5.48
C TYR A 202 -10.82 -1.59 -6.94
N ARG A 203 -10.63 -0.32 -7.30
CA ARG A 203 -10.84 0.17 -8.68
C ARG A 203 -9.87 -0.47 -9.67
N ARG A 204 -8.63 -0.67 -9.28
CA ARG A 204 -7.64 -1.35 -10.13
C ARG A 204 -8.06 -2.79 -10.42
N ILE A 205 -8.44 -3.55 -9.40
CA ILE A 205 -8.89 -4.94 -9.57
C ILE A 205 -10.17 -4.96 -10.43
N ARG A 206 -11.11 -4.04 -10.19
CA ARG A 206 -12.33 -3.93 -10.99
C ARG A 206 -12.05 -3.60 -12.45
N ASP A 207 -11.25 -2.56 -12.73
CA ASP A 207 -11.13 -1.96 -14.06
C ASP A 207 -10.02 -2.60 -14.90
N ILE A 208 -8.92 -3.03 -14.28
CA ILE A 208 -7.77 -3.61 -14.99
C ILE A 208 -7.86 -5.12 -15.02
N GLU A 209 -8.15 -5.76 -13.87
CA GLU A 209 -8.31 -7.23 -13.79
C GLU A 209 -9.73 -7.67 -14.17
N GLN A 210 -10.61 -6.70 -14.53
CA GLN A 210 -11.99 -6.94 -14.98
C GLN A 210 -12.82 -7.78 -13.99
N ALA A 211 -12.67 -7.49 -12.69
CA ALA A 211 -13.41 -8.18 -11.64
C ALA A 211 -14.92 -8.02 -11.79
N VAL A 212 -15.63 -9.06 -11.41
CA VAL A 212 -17.09 -9.00 -11.31
C VAL A 212 -17.50 -8.28 -10.04
N GLU A 213 -18.31 -7.22 -10.13
CA GLU A 213 -18.89 -6.57 -8.96
C GLU A 213 -20.21 -7.25 -8.57
N VAL A 214 -20.33 -7.61 -7.29
CA VAL A 214 -21.58 -8.13 -6.69
C VAL A 214 -22.15 -7.12 -5.70
N GLN A 215 -23.45 -6.89 -5.79
CA GLN A 215 -24.13 -5.92 -4.93
C GLN A 215 -24.22 -6.44 -3.50
N SER A 216 -23.81 -5.63 -2.54
CA SER A 216 -23.96 -5.87 -1.10
C SER A 216 -24.12 -4.56 -0.36
N ASP A 217 -24.74 -4.61 0.81
CA ASP A 217 -24.64 -3.57 1.82
C ASP A 217 -23.26 -3.66 2.52
N GLN A 218 -22.94 -2.66 3.33
CA GLN A 218 -21.77 -2.66 4.21
C GLN A 218 -21.92 -3.70 5.33
N GLY A 219 -20.79 -4.13 5.88
CA GLY A 219 -20.70 -5.08 6.98
C GLY A 219 -20.47 -6.52 6.53
N ASP A 220 -19.70 -7.24 7.37
CA ASP A 220 -19.17 -8.57 7.07
C ASP A 220 -20.22 -9.56 6.58
N GLU A 221 -21.38 -9.61 7.24
CA GLU A 221 -22.44 -10.56 6.91
C GLU A 221 -23.03 -10.28 5.52
N ALA A 222 -23.25 -9.02 5.19
CA ALA A 222 -23.79 -8.63 3.88
C ALA A 222 -22.77 -8.92 2.77
N ILE A 223 -21.49 -8.63 3.03
CA ILE A 223 -20.38 -8.90 2.12
C ILE A 223 -20.24 -10.40 1.87
N ILE A 224 -20.22 -11.24 2.93
CA ILE A 224 -20.12 -12.71 2.82
C ILE A 224 -21.31 -13.27 2.05
N ASN A 225 -22.55 -12.84 2.35
CA ASN A 225 -23.75 -13.28 1.67
C ASN A 225 -23.74 -12.96 0.17
N ALA A 226 -23.16 -11.81 -0.23
CA ALA A 226 -23.04 -11.46 -1.63
C ALA A 226 -22.08 -12.41 -2.38
N TYR A 227 -20.95 -12.76 -1.76
CA TYR A 227 -20.01 -13.74 -2.32
C TYR A 227 -20.63 -15.13 -2.39
N ASP A 228 -21.31 -15.60 -1.34
CA ASP A 228 -21.99 -16.91 -1.31
C ASP A 228 -23.09 -17.00 -2.39
N THR A 229 -23.87 -15.93 -2.56
CA THR A 229 -24.90 -15.86 -3.60
C THR A 229 -24.29 -15.94 -5.02
N TYR A 230 -23.16 -15.28 -5.25
CA TYR A 230 -22.47 -15.36 -6.53
C TYR A 230 -21.92 -16.77 -6.78
N ASP A 231 -21.24 -17.34 -5.81
CA ASP A 231 -20.68 -18.70 -5.86
C ASP A 231 -21.74 -19.73 -6.28
N GLN A 232 -22.88 -19.74 -5.58
CA GLN A 232 -23.99 -20.64 -5.86
C GLN A 232 -24.60 -20.43 -7.25
N ASN A 233 -24.75 -19.18 -7.69
CA ASN A 233 -25.37 -18.85 -8.97
C ASN A 233 -24.47 -19.15 -10.18
N GLN A 234 -23.17 -18.95 -10.04
CA GLN A 234 -22.19 -19.12 -11.13
C GLN A 234 -21.56 -20.51 -11.16
N ARG A 235 -21.80 -21.33 -10.13
CA ARG A 235 -21.12 -22.63 -9.95
C ARG A 235 -19.61 -22.48 -10.02
N SER A 236 -19.11 -21.50 -9.30
CA SER A 236 -17.68 -21.20 -9.14
C SER A 236 -17.26 -21.51 -7.72
N ASP A 237 -15.99 -21.52 -7.44
CA ASP A 237 -15.44 -21.53 -6.08
C ASP A 237 -14.85 -20.15 -5.78
N ILE A 238 -15.15 -19.57 -4.61
CA ILE A 238 -14.59 -18.29 -4.18
C ILE A 238 -13.63 -18.51 -3.03
N ILE A 239 -12.36 -18.09 -3.23
CA ILE A 239 -11.38 -17.94 -2.15
C ILE A 239 -11.56 -16.53 -1.57
N LEU A 240 -12.02 -16.46 -0.33
CA LEU A 240 -12.26 -15.20 0.37
C LEU A 240 -11.15 -14.94 1.39
N PHE A 241 -10.35 -13.89 1.12
CA PHE A 241 -9.22 -13.52 1.96
C PHE A 241 -9.61 -12.46 2.99
N SER A 242 -9.15 -12.64 4.24
CA SER A 242 -9.25 -11.63 5.30
C SER A 242 -8.13 -11.80 6.32
N ASN A 243 -7.75 -10.72 7.01
CA ASN A 243 -6.91 -10.79 8.20
C ASN A 243 -7.75 -10.88 9.50
N ASP A 244 -9.07 -10.86 9.41
CA ASP A 244 -9.98 -11.16 10.53
C ASP A 244 -10.38 -12.64 10.53
N ARG A 245 -9.97 -13.35 11.58
CA ARG A 245 -10.32 -14.78 11.76
C ARG A 245 -11.82 -15.00 11.86
N ASN A 246 -12.56 -14.08 12.51
CA ASN A 246 -14.02 -14.24 12.65
C ASN A 246 -14.71 -14.10 11.29
N PHE A 247 -14.24 -13.21 10.44
CA PHE A 247 -14.72 -13.08 9.06
C PHE A 247 -14.48 -14.38 8.27
N VAL A 248 -13.25 -14.93 8.35
CA VAL A 248 -12.88 -16.19 7.69
C VAL A 248 -13.72 -17.37 8.19
N GLU A 249 -13.96 -17.48 9.50
CA GLU A 249 -14.80 -18.54 10.06
C GLU A 249 -16.25 -18.44 9.59
N ARG A 250 -16.81 -17.22 9.52
CA ARG A 250 -18.14 -16.97 8.95
C ARG A 250 -18.20 -17.33 7.46
N ALA A 251 -17.21 -16.92 6.67
CA ALA A 251 -17.13 -17.30 5.26
C ALA A 251 -17.14 -18.84 5.07
N ARG A 252 -16.38 -19.56 5.89
CA ARG A 252 -16.37 -21.03 5.88
C ARG A 252 -17.71 -21.65 6.28
N ALA A 253 -18.46 -21.03 7.21
CA ALA A 253 -19.81 -21.46 7.57
C ALA A 253 -20.78 -21.33 6.39
N HIS A 254 -20.56 -20.37 5.49
CA HIS A 254 -21.25 -20.21 4.20
C HIS A 254 -20.69 -21.09 3.08
N ARG A 255 -19.74 -22.00 3.37
CA ARG A 255 -19.08 -22.91 2.43
C ARG A 255 -18.13 -22.25 1.45
N LEU A 256 -17.81 -20.98 1.61
CA LEU A 256 -16.76 -20.30 0.87
C LEU A 256 -15.37 -20.80 1.30
N LEU A 257 -14.41 -20.73 0.41
CA LEU A 257 -13.02 -21.09 0.70
C LEU A 257 -12.33 -19.94 1.46
N GLY A 258 -12.65 -19.76 2.76
CA GLY A 258 -12.11 -18.70 3.59
C GLY A 258 -10.62 -18.92 3.90
N GLN A 259 -9.77 -17.95 3.57
CA GLN A 259 -8.34 -17.99 3.85
C GLN A 259 -7.90 -16.79 4.72
N HIS A 260 -7.34 -17.11 5.88
CA HIS A 260 -6.78 -16.09 6.77
C HIS A 260 -5.41 -15.63 6.28
N VAL A 261 -5.19 -14.33 6.27
CA VAL A 261 -3.89 -13.69 5.99
C VAL A 261 -3.34 -13.14 7.32
N ALA A 262 -2.38 -13.87 7.90
CA ALA A 262 -1.83 -13.53 9.22
C ALA A 262 -0.72 -12.48 9.07
N PHE A 263 -1.04 -11.23 9.42
CA PHE A 263 -0.04 -10.18 9.47
C PHE A 263 0.87 -10.40 10.69
N PRO A 264 2.21 -10.32 10.54
CA PRO A 264 3.13 -10.49 11.65
C PRO A 264 2.90 -9.43 12.73
N ASN A 265 3.03 -9.80 13.99
CA ASN A 265 2.91 -8.84 15.08
C ASN A 265 4.07 -7.86 15.15
N THR A 266 5.22 -8.26 14.63
CA THR A 266 6.46 -7.45 14.58
C THR A 266 7.13 -7.66 13.23
N TYR A 267 8.04 -6.78 12.87
CA TYR A 267 8.89 -6.94 11.68
C TYR A 267 10.37 -7.03 12.09
N PRO A 268 11.21 -7.72 11.27
CA PRO A 268 12.63 -7.85 11.56
C PRO A 268 13.32 -6.48 11.51
N ARG A 269 14.33 -6.27 12.34
CA ARG A 269 15.12 -5.03 12.33
C ARG A 269 15.88 -4.79 11.03
N LYS A 270 16.03 -5.82 10.19
CA LYS A 270 16.75 -5.76 8.93
C LYS A 270 16.15 -6.77 7.94
N SER A 271 15.93 -6.32 6.70
CA SER A 271 15.48 -7.14 5.57
C SER A 271 16.33 -6.83 4.33
N THR A 272 16.37 -7.78 3.40
CA THR A 272 16.87 -7.56 2.05
C THR A 272 15.68 -7.31 1.13
N ALA A 273 15.81 -6.39 0.19
CA ALA A 273 14.76 -6.03 -0.74
C ALA A 273 15.33 -5.76 -2.14
N THR A 274 14.49 -5.83 -3.14
CA THR A 274 14.77 -5.31 -4.48
C THR A 274 14.53 -3.80 -4.54
N TRP A 275 15.05 -3.14 -5.54
CA TRP A 275 14.77 -1.72 -5.76
C TRP A 275 13.29 -1.46 -6.02
N ARG A 276 12.61 -2.38 -6.70
CA ARG A 276 11.16 -2.28 -6.95
C ARG A 276 10.34 -2.34 -5.66
N GLU A 277 10.70 -3.21 -4.72
CA GLU A 277 10.09 -3.26 -3.39
C GLU A 277 10.39 -1.99 -2.60
N LEU A 278 11.60 -1.45 -2.72
CA LEU A 278 11.98 -0.19 -2.10
C LEU A 278 11.20 1.01 -2.66
N GLU A 279 11.02 1.10 -3.99
CA GLU A 279 10.17 2.12 -4.62
C GLU A 279 8.75 2.08 -4.05
N LEU A 280 8.21 0.86 -3.93
CA LEU A 280 6.88 0.67 -3.39
C LEU A 280 6.82 1.03 -1.91
N LEU A 281 7.86 0.70 -1.13
CA LEU A 281 7.97 1.13 0.27
C LEU A 281 7.96 2.66 0.38
N VAL A 282 8.79 3.34 -0.40
CA VAL A 282 8.87 4.83 -0.42
C VAL A 282 7.49 5.41 -0.76
N TYR A 283 6.81 4.87 -1.77
CA TYR A 283 5.46 5.31 -2.13
C TYR A 283 4.45 5.08 -0.99
N MET A 284 4.41 3.87 -0.43
CA MET A 284 3.49 3.52 0.65
C MET A 284 3.72 4.40 1.88
N LEU A 285 4.98 4.58 2.30
CA LEU A 285 5.31 5.45 3.42
C LEU A 285 4.94 6.91 3.13
N ALA A 286 5.25 7.42 1.93
CA ALA A 286 4.87 8.77 1.56
C ALA A 286 3.36 9.00 1.64
N VAL A 287 2.54 8.03 1.21
CA VAL A 287 1.08 8.17 1.29
C VAL A 287 0.57 8.00 2.72
N VAL A 288 1.03 6.97 3.43
CA VAL A 288 0.54 6.63 4.77
C VAL A 288 0.92 7.71 5.80
N PHE A 289 2.13 8.27 5.72
CA PHE A 289 2.57 9.40 6.53
C PHE A 289 2.17 10.77 5.95
N GLY A 290 1.81 10.80 4.66
CA GLY A 290 1.50 12.02 3.91
C GLY A 290 2.72 12.74 3.39
N VAL A 291 3.77 12.88 4.20
CA VAL A 291 5.08 13.46 3.84
C VAL A 291 6.18 12.63 4.48
N ILE A 292 7.22 12.34 3.71
CA ILE A 292 8.49 11.78 4.19
C ILE A 292 9.67 12.54 3.60
N GLU A 293 10.82 12.38 4.20
CA GLU A 293 12.07 13.01 3.74
C GLU A 293 13.14 11.98 3.45
N VAL A 294 13.90 12.23 2.40
CA VAL A 294 15.17 11.55 2.10
C VAL A 294 16.25 12.63 1.93
N PRO A 295 17.54 12.31 1.87
CA PRO A 295 18.58 13.31 1.75
C PRO A 295 18.31 14.30 0.60
N SER A 296 18.07 15.57 0.98
CA SER A 296 17.82 16.71 0.10
C SER A 296 16.53 16.68 -0.75
N VAL A 297 15.61 15.77 -0.50
CA VAL A 297 14.32 15.73 -1.18
C VAL A 297 13.22 15.45 -0.16
N THR A 298 12.15 16.25 -0.20
CA THR A 298 10.89 15.96 0.49
C THR A 298 9.96 15.27 -0.48
N ILE A 299 9.33 14.19 -0.05
CA ILE A 299 8.41 13.35 -0.85
C ILE A 299 7.01 13.49 -0.25
N HIS A 300 6.10 14.10 -1.01
CA HIS A 300 4.72 14.24 -0.62
C HIS A 300 3.88 13.11 -1.23
N GLY A 301 3.31 12.27 -0.41
CA GLY A 301 2.30 11.29 -0.81
C GLY A 301 0.95 11.93 -1.07
N VAL A 302 0.65 13.04 -0.37
CA VAL A 302 -0.48 13.93 -0.61
C VAL A 302 -0.01 15.36 -0.74
N TRP A 303 -0.65 16.14 -1.62
CA TRP A 303 -0.30 17.56 -1.83
C TRP A 303 -1.49 18.32 -2.37
N ARG A 304 -1.50 19.63 -2.20
CA ARG A 304 -2.54 20.52 -2.67
C ARG A 304 -2.75 20.37 -4.18
N GLY A 305 -3.95 19.93 -4.55
CA GLY A 305 -4.33 19.71 -5.95
C GLY A 305 -3.94 18.33 -6.50
N LYS A 306 -3.58 17.36 -5.65
CA LYS A 306 -3.50 15.95 -6.06
C LYS A 306 -4.87 15.50 -6.50
N ASP A 307 -4.99 15.14 -7.78
CA ASP A 307 -6.25 14.74 -8.40
C ASP A 307 -6.43 13.22 -8.50
N GLN A 308 -7.54 12.79 -9.08
CA GLN A 308 -7.86 11.38 -9.27
C GLN A 308 -6.82 10.65 -10.14
N LEU A 309 -6.29 11.30 -11.18
CA LEU A 309 -5.30 10.70 -12.07
C LEU A 309 -3.95 10.54 -11.36
N ASP A 310 -3.56 11.53 -10.54
CA ASP A 310 -2.36 11.44 -9.71
C ASP A 310 -2.42 10.23 -8.75
N TRP A 311 -3.61 9.97 -8.19
CA TRP A 311 -3.85 8.81 -7.36
C TRP A 311 -3.79 7.50 -8.15
N GLN A 312 -4.46 7.43 -9.31
CA GLN A 312 -4.49 6.23 -10.17
C GLN A 312 -3.11 5.84 -10.69
N HIS A 313 -2.28 6.84 -11.00
CA HIS A 313 -0.91 6.63 -11.47
C HIS A 313 0.11 6.51 -10.34
N GLU A 314 -0.35 6.33 -9.10
CA GLU A 314 0.53 6.19 -7.92
C GLU A 314 1.59 7.31 -7.85
N ARG A 315 1.19 8.57 -8.17
CA ARG A 315 2.13 9.69 -8.20
C ARG A 315 2.43 10.22 -6.81
N VAL A 316 3.66 10.65 -6.64
CA VAL A 316 4.16 11.45 -5.52
C VAL A 316 4.64 12.80 -6.03
N LYS A 317 4.73 13.80 -5.16
CA LYS A 317 5.35 15.08 -5.46
C LYS A 317 6.73 15.12 -4.80
N LEU A 318 7.77 15.41 -5.56
CA LEU A 318 9.14 15.59 -5.08
C LEU A 318 9.47 17.09 -5.00
N ASP A 319 9.88 17.55 -3.84
CA ASP A 319 10.38 18.89 -3.60
C ASP A 319 11.87 18.83 -3.24
N ALA A 320 12.74 19.29 -4.15
CA ALA A 320 14.16 19.28 -3.94
C ALA A 320 14.56 20.40 -2.96
N ARG A 321 15.18 20.02 -1.84
CA ARG A 321 15.70 20.95 -0.83
C ARG A 321 17.11 21.49 -1.17
N SER A 322 17.67 21.08 -2.30
CA SER A 322 18.99 21.49 -2.75
C SER A 322 18.96 21.92 -4.21
N PRO A 323 19.35 23.15 -4.53
CA PRO A 323 19.37 23.67 -5.90
C PRO A 323 20.36 22.94 -6.82
N LYS A 324 21.25 22.10 -6.27
CA LYS A 324 22.19 21.28 -7.07
C LYS A 324 21.56 19.98 -7.56
N ILE A 325 20.49 19.51 -6.92
CA ILE A 325 19.84 18.24 -7.23
C ILE A 325 18.68 18.44 -8.19
N GLU A 326 17.92 19.51 -8.01
CA GLU A 326 16.69 19.77 -8.76
C GLU A 326 16.89 19.68 -10.28
N PRO A 327 17.85 20.40 -10.92
CA PRO A 327 18.01 20.34 -12.37
C PRO A 327 18.42 18.95 -12.89
N LYS A 328 19.17 18.19 -12.06
CA LYS A 328 19.61 16.85 -12.44
C LYS A 328 18.46 15.85 -12.36
N LEU A 329 17.65 15.95 -11.29
CA LEU A 329 16.49 15.10 -11.10
C LEU A 329 15.44 15.39 -12.19
N GLU A 330 15.18 16.66 -12.51
CA GLU A 330 14.28 17.05 -13.61
C GLU A 330 14.77 16.54 -14.97
N GLY A 331 16.07 16.66 -15.24
CA GLY A 331 16.65 16.15 -16.49
C GLY A 331 16.48 14.64 -16.66
N ASP A 332 16.76 13.86 -15.61
CA ASP A 332 16.61 12.41 -15.67
C ASP A 332 15.14 11.97 -15.77
N LEU A 333 14.26 12.64 -15.01
CA LEU A 333 12.82 12.36 -15.07
C LEU A 333 12.26 12.65 -16.47
N SER A 334 12.66 13.76 -17.09
CA SER A 334 12.21 14.10 -18.45
C SER A 334 12.63 13.06 -19.50
N ILE A 335 13.79 12.41 -19.32
CA ILE A 335 14.25 11.31 -20.17
C ILE A 335 13.34 10.09 -20.03
N VAL A 336 13.03 9.69 -18.80
CA VAL A 336 12.17 8.53 -18.52
C VAL A 336 10.74 8.78 -19.00
N GLU A 337 10.19 9.96 -18.75
CA GLU A 337 8.85 10.34 -19.23
C GLU A 337 8.77 10.32 -20.77
N SER A 338 9.80 10.86 -21.45
CA SER A 338 9.88 10.80 -22.91
C SER A 338 9.97 9.37 -23.46
N TYR A 339 10.60 8.47 -22.72
CA TYR A 339 10.66 7.05 -23.09
C TYR A 339 9.30 6.37 -22.94
N ASP A 340 8.56 6.66 -21.86
CA ASP A 340 7.21 6.13 -21.65
C ASP A 340 6.21 6.58 -22.75
N GLU A 341 6.37 7.80 -23.27
CA GLU A 341 5.51 8.30 -24.36
C GLU A 341 5.74 7.63 -25.70
N LEU A 342 6.89 6.97 -25.87
CA LEU A 342 7.26 6.28 -27.11
C LEU A 342 6.83 4.80 -27.14
N ASN A 343 6.44 4.22 -25.99
CA ASN A 343 6.02 2.83 -25.84
C ASN A 343 4.54 2.73 -25.49
#